data_6b96490ba702080a0aa1cc752a28ab6e
#
_entry.id   6b96490ba702080a0aa1cc752a28ab6e
#
_cell.length_a   1.000
_cell.length_b   1.000
_cell.length_c   1.000
_cell.angle_alpha   90.00
_cell.angle_beta   90.00
_cell.angle_gamma   90.00
#
_symmetry.space_group_name_H-M   'P 1'
#
loop_
_entity.id
_entity.type
_entity.pdbx_description
1 polymer ?
#
loop_
_entity_poly.entity_id
_entity_poly.type
_entity_poly.pdbx_seq_one_letter_code
_entity_poly.pdbx_strand_id
1 'polypeptide(L)'
;MDREELKGIIKEIILERLRTKDTNIRRFSIIYAHLLKFVLLDPQSGSWVGSICEQQRKLIKSVNENNLKFAKSHLQDIINGAIEIFLDDNKTYPVENITFYYIDQHFTCLEDILDKNKMKEFLLEFCRYENVRKSIMSQFS
;
A
#
# COMPACT_ATOMS: atom_id res chain seq x y z
N MET A 1 7.46 7.04 -40.55
CA MET A 1 8.24 7.13 -39.31
C MET A 1 9.62 6.55 -39.55
N ASP A 2 10.67 7.29 -39.24
CA ASP A 2 12.02 6.79 -39.38
C ASP A 2 12.43 5.91 -38.18
N ARG A 3 13.59 5.29 -38.29
CA ARG A 3 14.11 4.33 -37.31
C ARG A 3 14.43 4.98 -35.97
N GLU A 4 14.91 6.24 -35.99
CA GLU A 4 15.25 6.98 -34.77
C GLU A 4 13.99 7.42 -34.02
N GLU A 5 12.96 7.84 -34.72
CA GLU A 5 11.65 8.17 -34.12
C GLU A 5 11.04 6.94 -33.46
N LEU A 6 11.09 5.78 -34.11
CA LEU A 6 10.57 4.52 -33.56
C LEU A 6 11.31 4.12 -32.29
N LYS A 7 12.66 4.22 -32.27
CA LYS A 7 13.47 3.96 -31.08
C LYS A 7 13.10 4.87 -29.92
N GLY A 8 12.88 6.15 -30.20
CA GLY A 8 12.48 7.14 -29.18
C GLY A 8 11.13 6.78 -28.55
N ILE A 9 10.16 6.40 -29.37
CA ILE A 9 8.82 6.01 -28.90
C ILE A 9 8.91 4.74 -28.03
N ILE A 10 9.64 3.73 -28.47
CA ILE A 10 9.83 2.48 -27.71
C ILE A 10 10.47 2.76 -26.36
N LYS A 11 11.50 3.61 -26.33
CA LYS A 11 12.20 3.99 -25.12
C LYS A 11 11.26 4.68 -24.12
N GLU A 12 10.42 5.60 -24.58
CA GLU A 12 9.43 6.28 -23.72
C GLU A 12 8.41 5.32 -23.14
N ILE A 13 7.92 4.36 -23.95
CA ILE A 13 6.98 3.34 -23.49
C ILE A 13 7.60 2.49 -22.39
N ILE A 14 8.84 2.07 -22.55
CA ILE A 14 9.57 1.28 -21.54
C ILE A 14 9.74 2.08 -20.25
N LEU A 15 10.15 3.35 -20.34
CA LEU A 15 10.33 4.22 -19.17
C LEU A 15 9.01 4.42 -18.42
N GLU A 16 7.90 4.63 -19.13
CA GLU A 16 6.58 4.78 -18.52
C GLU A 16 6.16 3.53 -17.78
N ARG A 17 6.38 2.35 -18.35
CA ARG A 17 6.09 1.07 -17.69
C ARG A 17 6.91 0.88 -16.41
N LEU A 18 8.19 1.26 -16.42
CA LEU A 18 9.06 1.19 -15.26
C LEU A 18 8.58 2.15 -14.16
N ARG A 19 8.20 3.37 -14.51
CA ARG A 19 7.65 4.35 -13.56
C ARG A 19 6.38 3.83 -12.89
N THR A 20 5.48 3.20 -13.66
CA THR A 20 4.24 2.63 -13.13
C THR A 20 4.55 1.51 -12.13
N LYS A 21 5.51 0.63 -12.44
CA LYS A 21 5.95 -0.45 -11.54
C LYS A 21 6.51 0.10 -10.22
N ASP A 22 7.39 1.09 -10.30
CA ASP A 22 8.01 1.73 -9.13
C ASP A 22 6.97 2.48 -8.30
N THR A 23 6.03 3.18 -8.94
CA THR A 23 4.95 3.88 -8.28
C THR A 23 4.03 2.91 -7.53
N ASN A 24 3.71 1.76 -8.12
CA ASN A 24 2.89 0.75 -7.48
C ASN A 24 3.59 0.14 -6.25
N ILE A 25 4.89 -0.15 -6.34
CA ILE A 25 5.68 -0.62 -5.21
C ILE A 25 5.59 0.40 -4.06
N ARG A 26 5.78 1.68 -4.33
CA ARG A 26 5.68 2.73 -3.32
C ARG A 26 4.28 2.80 -2.70
N ARG A 27 3.23 2.70 -3.51
CA ARG A 27 1.85 2.71 -3.01
C ARG A 27 1.55 1.53 -2.10
N PHE A 28 2.03 0.34 -2.43
CA PHE A 28 1.95 -0.81 -1.54
C PHE A 28 2.68 -0.55 -0.23
N SER A 29 3.88 0.02 -0.29
CA SER A 29 4.66 0.39 0.91
C SER A 29 3.91 1.37 1.80
N ILE A 30 3.26 2.38 1.21
CA ILE A 30 2.45 3.36 1.96
C ILE A 30 1.28 2.67 2.66
N ILE A 31 0.57 1.78 1.97
CA ILE A 31 -0.53 1.04 2.58
C ILE A 31 -0.03 0.19 3.75
N TYR A 32 1.02 -0.60 3.56
CA TYR A 32 1.58 -1.42 4.64
C TYR A 32 2.06 -0.57 5.82
N ALA A 33 2.64 0.61 5.57
CA ALA A 33 3.04 1.53 6.63
C ALA A 33 1.84 1.99 7.45
N HIS A 34 0.72 2.33 6.81
CA HIS A 34 -0.51 2.69 7.51
C HIS A 34 -1.13 1.52 8.26
N LEU A 35 -1.06 0.30 7.70
CA LEU A 35 -1.52 -0.90 8.42
C LEU A 35 -0.69 -1.15 9.67
N LEU A 36 0.63 -0.94 9.62
CA LEU A 36 1.49 -0.99 10.79
C LEU A 36 1.04 0.02 11.86
N LYS A 37 0.71 1.25 11.44
CA LYS A 37 0.20 2.28 12.35
C LYS A 37 -1.09 1.84 13.04
N PHE A 38 -2.02 1.21 12.30
CA PHE A 38 -3.26 0.69 12.87
C PHE A 38 -3.04 -0.40 13.92
N VAL A 39 -2.07 -1.29 13.67
CA VAL A 39 -1.79 -2.41 14.57
C VAL A 39 -0.94 -1.99 15.77
N LEU A 40 0.10 -1.18 15.55
CA LEU A 40 1.12 -0.89 16.55
C LEU A 40 0.88 0.41 17.31
N LEU A 41 0.13 1.33 16.71
CA LEU A 41 -0.23 2.61 17.32
C LEU A 41 -1.74 2.62 17.56
N ASP A 42 -2.22 3.69 18.18
CA ASP A 42 -3.64 3.85 18.48
C ASP A 42 -4.22 4.98 17.62
N PRO A 43 -4.78 4.66 16.42
CA PRO A 43 -5.26 5.69 15.49
C PRO A 43 -6.51 6.37 16.05
N GLN A 44 -6.40 7.67 16.34
CA GLN A 44 -7.47 8.48 16.91
C GLN A 44 -8.22 9.30 15.85
N SER A 45 -7.70 9.40 14.63
CA SER A 45 -8.32 10.14 13.55
C SER A 45 -8.53 9.27 12.31
N GLY A 46 -9.46 9.67 11.46
CA GLY A 46 -9.75 8.97 10.22
C GLY A 46 -8.79 9.26 9.06
N SER A 47 -7.75 10.08 9.28
CA SER A 47 -6.84 10.49 8.20
C SER A 47 -6.09 9.32 7.57
N TRP A 48 -5.67 8.33 8.38
CA TRP A 48 -4.99 7.14 7.88
C TRP A 48 -5.92 6.25 7.05
N VAL A 49 -7.20 6.21 7.41
CA VAL A 49 -8.23 5.50 6.64
C VAL A 49 -8.36 6.10 5.25
N GLY A 50 -8.43 7.41 5.15
CA GLY A 50 -8.49 8.11 3.87
C GLY A 50 -7.27 7.84 3.00
N SER A 51 -6.08 7.85 3.59
CA SER A 51 -4.83 7.55 2.87
C SER A 51 -4.81 6.13 2.34
N ILE A 52 -5.23 5.15 3.13
CA ILE A 52 -5.31 3.74 2.72
C ILE A 52 -6.31 3.59 1.56
N CYS A 53 -7.49 4.16 1.71
CA CYS A 53 -8.54 4.11 0.68
C CYS A 53 -8.05 4.70 -0.64
N GLU A 54 -7.40 5.85 -0.60
CA GLU A 54 -6.90 6.51 -1.79
C GLU A 54 -5.78 5.71 -2.48
N GLN A 55 -4.83 5.20 -1.73
CA GLN A 55 -3.75 4.38 -2.31
C GLN A 55 -4.28 3.08 -2.89
N GLN A 56 -5.22 2.44 -2.22
CA GLN A 56 -5.88 1.25 -2.74
C GLN A 56 -6.60 1.54 -4.06
N ARG A 57 -7.36 2.64 -4.12
CA ARG A 57 -8.07 3.06 -5.32
C ARG A 57 -7.12 3.29 -6.50
N LYS A 58 -6.00 3.96 -6.26
CA LYS A 58 -4.98 4.21 -7.29
C LYS A 58 -4.33 2.90 -7.77
N LEU A 59 -4.04 1.98 -6.86
CA LEU A 59 -3.50 0.68 -7.20
C LEU A 59 -4.47 -0.14 -8.04
N ILE A 60 -5.73 -0.20 -7.65
CA ILE A 60 -6.77 -0.93 -8.40
C ILE A 60 -6.83 -0.43 -9.84
N LYS A 61 -6.68 0.87 -10.07
CA LYS A 61 -6.69 1.45 -11.41
C LYS A 61 -5.45 1.12 -12.23
N SER A 62 -4.29 1.01 -11.61
CA SER A 62 -2.99 0.90 -12.30
C SER A 62 -2.44 -0.52 -12.37
N VAL A 63 -2.91 -1.41 -11.50
CA VAL A 63 -2.42 -2.80 -11.43
C VAL A 63 -2.98 -3.62 -12.59
N ASN A 64 -2.10 -4.36 -13.24
CA ASN A 64 -2.42 -5.41 -14.19
C ASN A 64 -1.61 -6.66 -13.84
N GLU A 65 -1.81 -7.74 -14.58
CA GLU A 65 -1.15 -9.03 -14.31
C GLU A 65 0.38 -8.89 -14.29
N ASN A 66 0.94 -8.16 -15.24
CA ASN A 66 2.40 -8.01 -15.37
C ASN A 66 3.02 -7.18 -14.25
N ASN A 67 2.47 -6.01 -13.95
CA ASN A 67 3.05 -5.16 -12.92
C ASN A 67 2.74 -5.67 -11.50
N LEU A 68 1.68 -6.43 -11.31
CA LEU A 68 1.42 -7.12 -10.05
C LEU A 68 2.44 -8.23 -9.81
N LYS A 69 2.76 -9.00 -10.84
CA LYS A 69 3.82 -10.03 -10.78
C LYS A 69 5.16 -9.41 -10.44
N PHE A 70 5.48 -8.26 -11.03
CA PHE A 70 6.68 -7.50 -10.71
C PHE A 70 6.67 -7.06 -9.23
N ALA A 71 5.57 -6.52 -8.74
CA ALA A 71 5.43 -6.10 -7.33
C ALA A 71 5.62 -7.29 -6.39
N LYS A 72 5.06 -8.46 -6.70
CA LYS A 72 5.24 -9.66 -5.90
C LYS A 72 6.70 -10.10 -5.82
N SER A 73 7.45 -9.95 -6.91
CA SER A 73 8.88 -10.29 -6.93
C SER A 73 9.72 -9.28 -6.14
N HIS A 74 9.16 -8.13 -5.79
CA HIS A 74 9.80 -7.07 -5.01
C HIS A 74 9.15 -6.89 -3.64
N LEU A 75 8.55 -7.94 -3.09
CA LEU A 75 7.86 -7.88 -1.80
C LEU A 75 8.78 -7.39 -0.68
N GLN A 76 10.05 -7.80 -0.67
CA GLN A 76 10.99 -7.33 0.34
C GLN A 76 11.22 -5.82 0.25
N ASP A 77 11.26 -5.26 -0.95
CA ASP A 77 11.37 -3.81 -1.14
C ASP A 77 10.12 -3.08 -0.63
N ILE A 78 8.95 -3.66 -0.84
CA ILE A 78 7.68 -3.12 -0.33
C ILE A 78 7.71 -3.09 1.21
N ILE A 79 8.12 -4.17 1.83
CA ILE A 79 8.18 -4.29 3.30
C ILE A 79 9.24 -3.33 3.88
N ASN A 80 10.42 -3.28 3.28
CA ASN A 80 11.47 -2.35 3.70
C ASN A 80 11.01 -0.90 3.57
N GLY A 81 10.34 -0.56 2.48
CA GLY A 81 9.76 0.77 2.28
C GLY A 81 8.70 1.11 3.31
N ALA A 82 7.85 0.14 3.68
CA ALA A 82 6.83 0.32 4.71
C ALA A 82 7.45 0.62 6.07
N ILE A 83 8.48 -0.13 6.46
CA ILE A 83 9.21 0.08 7.72
C ILE A 83 9.86 1.46 7.73
N GLU A 84 10.50 1.85 6.63
CA GLU A 84 11.14 3.15 6.50
C GLU A 84 10.13 4.29 6.68
N ILE A 85 8.98 4.22 6.00
CA ILE A 85 7.93 5.24 6.12
C ILE A 85 7.39 5.27 7.56
N PHE A 86 7.14 4.11 8.16
CA PHE A 86 6.65 4.02 9.54
C PHE A 86 7.62 4.67 10.52
N LEU A 87 8.91 4.38 10.41
CA LEU A 87 9.95 4.93 11.29
C LEU A 87 10.22 6.41 11.05
N ASP A 88 10.08 6.90 9.83
CA ASP A 88 10.20 8.34 9.55
C ASP A 88 9.15 9.14 10.31
N ASP A 89 7.94 8.62 10.43
CA ASP A 89 6.84 9.25 11.16
C ASP A 89 6.90 8.96 12.67
N ASN A 90 7.58 7.90 13.09
CA ASN A 90 7.62 7.42 14.47
C ASN A 90 9.05 7.04 14.87
N LYS A 91 9.94 8.01 14.91
CA LYS A 91 11.40 7.84 15.07
C LYS A 91 11.83 7.14 16.35
N THR A 92 11.02 7.26 17.39
CA THR A 92 11.35 6.68 18.72
C THR A 92 10.73 5.30 18.93
N TYR A 93 9.96 4.79 17.97
CA TYR A 93 9.34 3.48 18.10
C TYR A 93 10.41 2.39 18.09
N PRO A 94 10.37 1.43 19.04
CA PRO A 94 11.35 0.34 19.08
C PRO A 94 11.26 -0.54 17.84
N VAL A 95 12.34 -0.63 17.06
CA VAL A 95 12.40 -1.41 15.82
C VAL A 95 12.05 -2.88 16.07
N GLU A 96 12.50 -3.43 17.18
CA GLU A 96 12.24 -4.82 17.58
C GLU A 96 10.75 -5.13 17.83
N ASN A 97 9.92 -4.10 18.04
CA ASN A 97 8.49 -4.27 18.26
C ASN A 97 7.67 -4.19 16.95
N ILE A 98 8.31 -3.87 15.82
CA ILE A 98 7.64 -3.85 14.52
C ILE A 98 7.37 -5.28 14.09
N THR A 99 6.10 -5.60 13.82
CA THR A 99 5.69 -6.93 13.37
C THR A 99 4.62 -6.83 12.29
N PHE A 100 4.71 -7.71 11.29
CA PHE A 100 3.71 -7.88 10.24
C PHE A 100 2.77 -9.07 10.52
N TYR A 101 2.91 -9.70 11.67
CA TYR A 101 2.15 -10.91 12.00
C TYR A 101 0.65 -10.75 11.80
N TYR A 102 0.05 -9.69 12.34
CA TYR A 102 -1.39 -9.46 12.23
C TYR A 102 -1.81 -9.10 10.81
N ILE A 103 -0.97 -8.36 10.10
CA ILE A 103 -1.21 -7.98 8.71
C ILE A 103 -1.18 -9.23 7.84
N ASP A 104 -0.19 -10.09 8.01
CA ASP A 104 -0.03 -11.29 7.20
C ASP A 104 -1.14 -12.32 7.42
N GLN A 105 -1.79 -12.31 8.58
CA GLN A 105 -2.95 -13.17 8.83
C GLN A 105 -4.18 -12.77 8.01
N HIS A 106 -4.35 -11.48 7.74
CA HIS A 106 -5.49 -10.96 6.97
C HIS A 106 -5.19 -10.87 5.48
N PHE A 107 -3.94 -10.62 5.13
CA PHE A 107 -3.48 -10.40 3.75
C PHE A 107 -2.42 -11.44 3.41
N THR A 108 -2.85 -12.62 2.96
CA THR A 108 -1.95 -13.75 2.69
C THR A 108 -1.17 -13.60 1.39
N CYS A 109 -1.62 -12.74 0.50
CA CYS A 109 -0.94 -12.41 -0.75
C CYS A 109 -1.13 -10.94 -1.07
N LEU A 110 -0.33 -10.41 -1.99
CA LEU A 110 -0.36 -8.99 -2.32
C LEU A 110 -1.69 -8.54 -2.91
N GLU A 111 -2.39 -9.43 -3.64
CA GLU A 111 -3.72 -9.14 -4.19
C GLU A 111 -4.76 -8.84 -3.10
N ASP A 112 -4.61 -9.43 -1.93
CA ASP A 112 -5.53 -9.21 -0.83
C ASP A 112 -5.56 -7.75 -0.37
N ILE A 113 -4.43 -7.04 -0.52
CA ILE A 113 -4.35 -5.60 -0.24
C ILE A 113 -5.30 -4.80 -1.13
N LEU A 114 -5.62 -5.31 -2.32
CA LEU A 114 -6.53 -4.67 -3.27
C LEU A 114 -8.00 -5.02 -3.03
N ASP A 115 -8.28 -5.94 -2.13
CA ASP A 115 -9.65 -6.35 -1.80
C ASP A 115 -10.24 -5.38 -0.77
N LYS A 116 -11.25 -4.61 -1.19
CA LYS A 116 -11.89 -3.61 -0.33
C LYS A 116 -12.56 -4.22 0.90
N ASN A 117 -13.15 -5.41 0.77
CA ASN A 117 -13.82 -6.07 1.89
C ASN A 117 -12.83 -6.56 2.93
N LYS A 118 -11.74 -7.17 2.51
CA LYS A 118 -10.65 -7.59 3.41
C LYS A 118 -10.03 -6.38 4.12
N MET A 119 -9.81 -5.30 3.41
CA MET A 119 -9.28 -4.07 4.00
C MET A 119 -10.23 -3.51 5.05
N LYS A 120 -11.51 -3.43 4.74
CA LYS A 120 -12.55 -2.96 5.66
C LYS A 120 -12.58 -3.81 6.94
N GLU A 121 -12.60 -5.13 6.79
CA GLU A 121 -12.61 -6.07 7.93
C GLU A 121 -11.39 -5.87 8.83
N PHE A 122 -10.20 -5.76 8.24
CA PHE A 122 -8.97 -5.52 8.98
C PHE A 122 -9.04 -4.23 9.78
N LEU A 123 -9.40 -3.14 9.13
CA LEU A 123 -9.46 -1.82 9.77
C LEU A 123 -10.49 -1.78 10.89
N LEU A 124 -11.65 -2.42 10.71
CA LEU A 124 -12.68 -2.50 11.75
C LEU A 124 -12.21 -3.31 12.96
N GLU A 125 -11.44 -4.36 12.74
CA GLU A 125 -10.91 -5.19 13.81
C GLU A 125 -9.95 -4.40 14.73
N PHE A 126 -9.13 -3.54 14.15
CA PHE A 126 -8.10 -2.79 14.90
C PHE A 126 -8.54 -1.38 15.29
N CYS A 127 -9.71 -0.90 14.86
CA CYS A 127 -10.16 0.43 15.28
C CYS A 127 -10.73 0.40 16.70
N ARG A 128 -10.42 1.44 17.49
CA ARG A 128 -10.86 1.57 18.88
C ARG A 128 -11.76 2.77 19.13
N TYR A 129 -11.91 3.66 18.15
CA TYR A 129 -12.63 4.92 18.28
C TYR A 129 -13.81 4.97 17.31
N GLU A 130 -14.94 5.51 17.77
CA GLU A 130 -16.14 5.59 16.96
C GLU A 130 -15.97 6.49 15.73
N ASN A 131 -15.23 7.60 15.87
CA ASN A 131 -14.95 8.47 14.73
C ASN A 131 -14.12 7.77 13.65
N VAL A 132 -13.17 6.92 14.03
CA VAL A 132 -12.38 6.11 13.09
C VAL A 132 -13.27 5.06 12.43
N ARG A 133 -14.12 4.39 13.23
CA ARG A 133 -15.10 3.41 12.71
C ARG A 133 -16.03 4.03 11.67
N LYS A 134 -16.55 5.21 11.94
CA LYS A 134 -17.41 5.93 10.98
C LYS A 134 -16.68 6.26 9.69
N SER A 135 -15.43 6.67 9.80
CA SER A 135 -14.58 6.92 8.62
C SER A 135 -14.39 5.65 7.79
N ILE A 136 -14.11 4.50 8.42
CA ILE A 136 -13.97 3.22 7.74
C ILE A 136 -15.26 2.85 7.01
N MET A 137 -16.39 2.95 7.69
CA MET A 137 -17.71 2.62 7.12
C MET A 137 -18.05 3.51 5.93
N SER A 138 -17.68 4.80 6.01
CA SER A 138 -17.92 5.77 4.93
C SER A 138 -16.99 5.52 3.73
N GLN A 139 -15.70 5.30 3.97
CA GLN A 139 -14.69 5.19 2.90
C GLN A 139 -14.75 3.84 2.16
N PHE A 140 -15.16 2.79 2.84
CA PHE A 140 -15.19 1.42 2.28
C PHE A 140 -16.63 0.88 2.11
N SER A 141 -17.58 1.76 1.97
CA SER A 141 -18.99 1.39 1.70
C SER A 141 -19.21 0.93 0.26
#